data_df7c9457bab70cc4aa2151184626ef75
#
_entry.id   df7c9457bab70cc4aa2151184626ef75
#
_cell.length_a   1.000
_cell.length_b   1.000
_cell.length_c   1.000
_cell.angle_alpha   90.00
_cell.angle_beta   90.00
_cell.angle_gamma   90.00
#
_symmetry.space_group_name_H-M   'P 1'
#
loop_
_entity.id
_entity.type
_entity.pdbx_description
1 polymer ?
#
loop_
_entity_poly.entity_id
_entity_poly.type
_entity_poly.pdbx_seq_one_letter_code
_entity_poly.pdbx_strand_id
1 'polypeptide(L)'
;MSEFVERLKEYIKENNLSVTALAKKIGVTRETASHIVNEAHMPSTQAFIALVEYFNCSADYLLGRIDIPQSDSFDSVKPIGEILRKCLKDNDKKETDLQNDLNISSSLTYKWLHDKSTPTIINYIKLADYFDCSIDYLLGREQ
;
A
#
# COMPACT_ATOMS: atom_id res chain seq x y z
N MET A 1 -7.68 -8.73 -7.82
CA MET A 1 -6.60 -9.40 -7.09
C MET A 1 -5.69 -10.23 -7.98
N SER A 2 -6.19 -10.70 -9.09
CA SER A 2 -5.39 -11.51 -10.00
C SER A 2 -4.14 -10.76 -10.53
N GLU A 3 -4.27 -9.47 -10.85
CA GLU A 3 -3.11 -8.68 -11.30
C GLU A 3 -2.04 -8.57 -10.23
N PHE A 4 -2.45 -8.35 -8.97
CA PHE A 4 -1.51 -8.31 -7.85
C PHE A 4 -0.73 -9.62 -7.77
N VAL A 5 -1.42 -10.74 -7.77
CA VAL A 5 -0.77 -12.05 -7.66
C VAL A 5 0.13 -12.34 -8.86
N GLU A 6 -0.34 -12.05 -10.07
CA GLU A 6 0.47 -12.24 -11.28
C GLU A 6 1.75 -11.43 -11.25
N ARG A 7 1.66 -10.16 -10.90
CA ARG A 7 2.82 -9.27 -10.83
C ARG A 7 3.75 -9.65 -9.69
N LEU A 8 3.18 -10.06 -8.55
CA LEU A 8 3.98 -10.56 -7.44
C LEU A 8 4.77 -11.81 -7.84
N LYS A 9 4.13 -12.75 -8.53
CA LYS A 9 4.79 -13.97 -9.00
C LYS A 9 5.94 -13.66 -9.97
N GLU A 10 5.79 -12.65 -10.81
CA GLU A 10 6.87 -12.22 -11.71
C GLU A 10 8.08 -11.73 -10.91
N TYR A 11 7.87 -10.90 -9.89
CA TYR A 11 8.97 -10.43 -9.03
C TYR A 11 9.64 -11.58 -8.29
N ILE A 12 8.84 -12.51 -7.79
CA ILE A 12 9.36 -13.70 -7.09
C ILE A 12 10.25 -14.51 -8.03
N LYS A 13 9.79 -14.73 -9.26
CA LYS A 13 10.52 -15.50 -10.27
C LYS A 13 11.82 -14.80 -10.67
N GLU A 14 11.77 -13.50 -10.90
CA GLU A 14 12.95 -12.72 -11.28
C GLU A 14 14.04 -12.77 -10.21
N ASN A 15 13.65 -12.90 -8.95
CA ASN A 15 14.58 -12.94 -7.82
C ASN A 15 14.89 -14.37 -7.35
N ASN A 16 14.39 -15.38 -8.05
CA ASN A 16 14.61 -16.80 -7.72
C ASN A 16 14.26 -17.14 -6.28
N LEU A 17 13.13 -16.62 -5.80
CA LEU A 17 12.70 -16.83 -4.41
C LEU A 17 11.75 -18.01 -4.30
N SER A 18 11.91 -18.81 -3.23
CA SER A 18 10.90 -19.75 -2.80
C SER A 18 9.89 -19.01 -1.91
N VAL A 19 8.74 -19.64 -1.66
CA VAL A 19 7.75 -19.09 -0.72
C VAL A 19 8.37 -18.93 0.67
N THR A 20 9.18 -19.90 1.09
CA THR A 20 9.87 -19.86 2.38
C THR A 20 10.84 -18.67 2.46
N ALA A 21 11.62 -18.45 1.39
CA ALA A 21 12.54 -17.33 1.33
C ALA A 21 11.79 -16.00 1.34
N LEU A 22 10.71 -15.90 0.57
CA LEU A 22 9.86 -14.70 0.55
C LEU A 22 9.34 -14.39 1.95
N ALA A 23 8.82 -15.40 2.64
CA ALA A 23 8.29 -15.24 4.00
C ALA A 23 9.32 -14.62 4.93
N LYS A 24 10.57 -15.10 4.87
CA LYS A 24 11.66 -14.55 5.68
C LYS A 24 11.96 -13.10 5.33
N LYS A 25 11.96 -12.77 4.04
CA LYS A 25 12.29 -11.42 3.58
C LYS A 25 11.26 -10.38 3.99
N ILE A 26 9.98 -10.76 4.02
CA ILE A 26 8.92 -9.81 4.38
C ILE A 26 8.43 -9.97 5.82
N GLY A 27 9.03 -10.89 6.59
CA GLY A 27 8.75 -11.00 8.02
C GLY A 27 7.41 -11.64 8.37
N VAL A 28 6.94 -12.57 7.54
CA VAL A 28 5.69 -13.30 7.80
C VAL A 28 5.97 -14.79 7.89
N THR A 29 4.95 -15.56 8.30
CA THR A 29 5.05 -17.01 8.31
C THR A 29 5.00 -17.55 6.87
N ARG A 30 5.53 -18.76 6.67
CA ARG A 30 5.43 -19.42 5.38
C ARG A 30 3.98 -19.59 4.93
N GLU A 31 3.09 -19.89 5.88
CA GLU A 31 1.66 -20.03 5.60
C GLU A 31 1.06 -18.72 5.09
N THR A 32 1.38 -17.61 5.74
CA THR A 32 0.90 -16.28 5.30
C THR A 32 1.42 -15.96 3.91
N ALA A 33 2.71 -16.18 3.64
CA ALA A 33 3.28 -15.95 2.32
C ALA A 33 2.60 -16.82 1.26
N SER A 34 2.36 -18.08 1.56
CA SER A 34 1.66 -18.99 0.65
C SER A 34 0.24 -18.50 0.34
N HIS A 35 -0.48 -18.01 1.34
CA HIS A 35 -1.83 -17.48 1.15
C HIS A 35 -1.82 -16.23 0.26
N ILE A 36 -0.84 -15.37 0.45
CA ILE A 36 -0.70 -14.16 -0.39
C ILE A 36 -0.45 -14.56 -1.85
N VAL A 37 0.47 -15.46 -2.08
CA VAL A 37 0.85 -15.88 -3.43
C VAL A 37 -0.26 -16.66 -4.14
N ASN A 38 -1.12 -17.34 -3.39
CA ASN A 38 -2.19 -18.17 -3.95
C ASN A 38 -3.56 -17.48 -3.95
N GLU A 39 -3.60 -16.16 -3.81
CA GLU A 39 -4.84 -15.38 -3.86
C GLU A 39 -5.86 -15.68 -2.75
N ALA A 40 -5.43 -16.32 -1.67
CA ALA A 40 -6.38 -16.70 -0.63
C ALA A 40 -6.97 -15.47 0.08
N HIS A 41 -6.16 -14.41 0.25
CA HIS A 41 -6.64 -13.13 0.81
C HIS A 41 -5.63 -12.02 0.59
N MET A 42 -6.10 -10.77 0.71
CA MET A 42 -5.27 -9.59 0.60
C MET A 42 -4.22 -9.57 1.72
N PRO A 43 -2.96 -9.25 1.44
CA PRO A 43 -1.97 -9.11 2.51
C PRO A 43 -2.32 -7.94 3.44
N SER A 44 -1.83 -8.01 4.68
CA SER A 44 -1.90 -6.86 5.57
C SER A 44 -1.11 -5.70 4.97
N THR A 45 -1.39 -4.49 5.44
CA THR A 45 -0.63 -3.30 4.99
C THR A 45 0.85 -3.47 5.27
N GLN A 46 1.21 -4.00 6.44
CA GLN A 46 2.61 -4.21 6.79
C GLN A 46 3.30 -5.21 5.86
N ALA A 47 2.63 -6.31 5.54
CA ALA A 47 3.17 -7.29 4.59
C ALA A 47 3.30 -6.69 3.19
N PHE A 48 2.31 -5.93 2.75
CA PHE A 48 2.35 -5.25 1.46
C PHE A 48 3.50 -4.25 1.38
N ILE A 49 3.67 -3.43 2.42
CA ILE A 49 4.78 -2.49 2.52
C ILE A 49 6.11 -3.23 2.42
N ALA A 50 6.25 -4.34 3.14
CA ALA A 50 7.48 -5.14 3.09
C ALA A 50 7.74 -5.68 1.68
N LEU A 51 6.70 -6.09 0.97
CA LEU A 51 6.83 -6.54 -0.42
C LEU A 51 7.36 -5.43 -1.34
N VAL A 52 6.73 -4.25 -1.30
CA VAL A 52 7.13 -3.17 -2.20
C VAL A 52 8.52 -2.62 -1.85
N GLU A 53 8.88 -2.63 -0.59
CA GLU A 53 10.22 -2.19 -0.17
C GLU A 53 11.28 -3.23 -0.54
N TYR A 54 10.99 -4.51 -0.34
CA TYR A 54 11.95 -5.56 -0.68
C TYR A 54 12.24 -5.61 -2.18
N PHE A 55 11.20 -5.56 -3.01
CA PHE A 55 11.36 -5.58 -4.45
C PHE A 55 11.68 -4.20 -5.05
N ASN A 56 11.62 -3.15 -4.24
CA ASN A 56 11.81 -1.77 -4.68
C ASN A 56 10.95 -1.46 -5.90
N CYS A 57 9.67 -1.77 -5.79
CA CYS A 57 8.72 -1.60 -6.88
C CYS A 57 7.59 -0.64 -6.51
N SER A 58 6.86 -0.19 -7.52
CA SER A 58 5.70 0.67 -7.32
C SER A 58 4.54 -0.10 -6.68
N ALA A 59 3.95 0.47 -5.63
CA ALA A 59 2.74 -0.06 -5.03
C ALA A 59 1.58 0.00 -6.02
N ASP A 60 1.48 1.07 -6.78
CA ASP A 60 0.43 1.24 -7.78
C ASP A 60 0.54 0.21 -8.89
N TYR A 61 1.76 -0.08 -9.34
CA TYR A 61 1.97 -1.12 -10.34
C TYR A 61 1.59 -2.50 -9.80
N LEU A 62 2.06 -2.81 -8.59
CA LEU A 62 1.80 -4.13 -7.98
C LEU A 62 0.29 -4.36 -7.77
N LEU A 63 -0.46 -3.31 -7.47
CA LEU A 63 -1.92 -3.40 -7.29
C LEU A 63 -2.71 -3.31 -8.59
N GLY A 64 -2.04 -3.15 -9.73
CA GLY A 64 -2.73 -3.07 -11.01
C GLY A 64 -3.31 -1.71 -11.35
N ARG A 65 -2.92 -0.66 -10.62
CA ARG A 65 -3.43 0.70 -10.86
C ARG A 65 -2.76 1.39 -12.03
N ILE A 66 -1.53 0.98 -12.36
CA ILE A 66 -0.82 1.44 -13.55
C ILE A 66 -0.28 0.23 -14.29
N ASP A 67 -0.08 0.37 -15.61
CA ASP A 67 0.27 -0.75 -16.49
C ASP A 67 1.77 -0.93 -16.68
N ILE A 68 2.56 0.10 -16.41
CA ILE A 68 3.99 0.10 -16.65
C ILE A 68 4.70 0.23 -15.31
N PRO A 69 5.64 -0.67 -14.98
CA PRO A 69 6.42 -0.53 -13.75
C PRO A 69 7.29 0.72 -13.84
N GLN A 70 7.29 1.52 -12.79
CA GLN A 70 8.19 2.66 -12.70
C GLN A 70 9.57 2.15 -12.35
N SER A 71 10.59 2.65 -13.07
CA SER A 71 11.97 2.23 -12.88
C SER A 71 12.74 3.06 -11.88
N ASP A 72 12.15 4.14 -11.41
CA ASP A 72 12.81 5.05 -10.47
C ASP A 72 12.88 4.45 -9.08
N SER A 73 13.92 4.83 -8.35
CA SER A 73 14.05 4.44 -6.95
C SER A 73 12.99 5.12 -6.10
N PHE A 74 12.46 4.39 -5.14
CA PHE A 74 11.47 4.91 -4.21
C PHE A 74 12.12 5.19 -2.86
N ASP A 75 11.64 6.22 -2.18
CA ASP A 75 12.00 6.46 -0.78
C ASP A 75 11.35 5.40 0.10
N SER A 76 11.84 5.27 1.32
CA SER A 76 11.23 4.40 2.32
C SER A 76 9.83 4.88 2.66
N VAL A 77 8.97 3.94 3.02
CA VAL A 77 7.59 4.24 3.43
C VAL A 77 7.61 5.11 4.69
N LYS A 78 6.74 6.11 4.71
CA LYS A 78 6.58 7.06 5.82
C LYS A 78 5.18 6.95 6.42
N PRO A 79 5.01 7.34 7.68
CA PRO A 79 3.67 7.40 8.28
C PRO A 79 2.74 8.31 7.49
N ILE A 80 1.46 7.99 7.47
CA ILE A 80 0.49 8.67 6.61
C ILE A 80 0.03 10.04 7.14
N GLY A 81 0.14 10.29 8.44
CA GLY A 81 -0.51 11.45 9.06
C GLY A 81 -0.21 12.78 8.41
N GLU A 82 1.06 13.09 8.23
CA GLU A 82 1.48 14.35 7.62
C GLU A 82 1.05 14.45 6.15
N ILE A 83 1.19 13.35 5.42
CA ILE A 83 0.80 13.28 4.02
C ILE A 83 -0.70 13.45 3.87
N LEU A 84 -1.48 12.83 4.73
CA LEU A 84 -2.94 12.95 4.71
C LEU A 84 -3.39 14.38 5.01
N ARG A 85 -2.75 15.05 5.97
CA ARG A 85 -3.02 16.46 6.26
C ARG A 85 -2.74 17.33 5.04
N LYS A 86 -1.64 17.07 4.36
CA LYS A 86 -1.28 17.80 3.15
C LYS A 86 -2.32 17.57 2.04
N CYS A 87 -2.77 16.33 1.86
CA CYS A 87 -3.81 16.02 0.88
C CYS A 87 -5.10 16.76 1.17
N LEU A 88 -5.52 16.79 2.43
CA LEU A 88 -6.73 17.51 2.82
C LEU A 88 -6.60 19.01 2.52
N LYS A 89 -5.47 19.60 2.89
CA LYS A 89 -5.21 21.02 2.65
C LYS A 89 -5.16 21.34 1.16
N ASP A 90 -4.41 20.58 0.39
CA ASP A 90 -4.23 20.83 -1.04
C ASP A 90 -5.53 20.68 -1.83
N ASN A 91 -6.47 19.89 -1.34
CA ASN A 91 -7.76 19.66 -1.99
C ASN A 91 -8.90 20.45 -1.33
N ASP A 92 -8.57 21.33 -0.40
CA ASP A 92 -9.55 22.17 0.32
C ASP A 92 -10.64 21.30 0.97
N LYS A 93 -10.23 20.23 1.64
CA LYS A 93 -11.10 19.28 2.32
C LYS A 93 -10.83 19.27 3.82
N LYS A 94 -11.87 18.99 4.59
CA LYS A 94 -11.79 18.83 6.04
C LYS A 94 -11.88 17.36 6.41
N GLU A 95 -11.52 17.04 7.66
CA GLU A 95 -11.64 15.68 8.17
C GLU A 95 -13.08 15.17 8.05
N THR A 96 -14.07 16.04 8.31
CA THR A 96 -15.48 15.67 8.20
C THR A 96 -15.87 15.34 6.76
N ASP A 97 -15.30 16.03 5.77
CA ASP A 97 -15.55 15.70 4.37
C ASP A 97 -15.06 14.30 4.05
N LEU A 98 -13.86 13.97 4.52
CA LEU A 98 -13.27 12.65 4.32
C LEU A 98 -14.16 11.56 4.94
N GLN A 99 -14.60 11.79 6.16
CA GLN A 99 -15.47 10.85 6.87
C GLN A 99 -16.78 10.61 6.12
N ASN A 100 -17.42 11.68 5.67
CA ASN A 100 -18.70 11.61 4.98
C ASN A 100 -18.58 11.01 3.58
N ASP A 101 -17.60 11.47 2.81
CA ASP A 101 -17.43 11.07 1.41
C ASP A 101 -16.97 9.62 1.27
N LEU A 102 -16.16 9.13 2.19
CA LEU A 102 -15.64 7.77 2.15
C LEU A 102 -16.26 6.83 3.17
N ASN A 103 -17.24 7.34 3.95
CA ASN A 103 -17.91 6.55 4.98
C ASN A 103 -16.90 5.93 5.96
N ILE A 104 -16.01 6.77 6.48
CA ILE A 104 -14.96 6.36 7.42
C ILE A 104 -15.28 6.99 8.78
N SER A 105 -15.12 6.22 9.85
CA SER A 105 -15.41 6.73 11.19
C SER A 105 -14.47 7.86 11.59
N SER A 106 -14.93 8.74 12.49
CA SER A 106 -14.09 9.81 13.03
C SER A 106 -12.91 9.26 13.83
N SER A 107 -13.11 8.15 14.53
CA SER A 107 -12.05 7.49 15.29
C SER A 107 -10.93 7.01 14.36
N LEU A 108 -11.28 6.39 13.24
CA LEU A 108 -10.28 5.88 12.30
C LEU A 108 -9.52 7.01 11.62
N THR A 109 -10.24 8.07 11.19
CA THR A 109 -9.62 9.25 10.60
C THR A 109 -8.62 9.89 11.58
N TYR A 110 -9.01 10.02 12.84
CA TYR A 110 -8.14 10.55 13.89
C TYR A 110 -6.86 9.71 14.02
N LYS A 111 -7.02 8.38 14.06
CA LYS A 111 -5.86 7.49 14.22
C LYS A 111 -4.88 7.62 13.06
N TRP A 112 -5.38 7.74 11.83
CA TRP A 112 -4.51 7.93 10.67
C TRP A 112 -3.77 9.27 10.73
N LEU A 113 -4.48 10.34 11.07
CA LEU A 113 -3.88 11.69 11.14
C LEU A 113 -2.83 11.82 12.24
N HIS A 114 -2.94 11.02 13.28
CA HIS A 114 -2.00 11.03 14.40
C HIS A 114 -1.06 9.82 14.39
N ASP A 115 -1.00 9.08 13.30
CA ASP A 115 -0.12 7.92 13.11
C ASP A 115 -0.28 6.85 14.19
N LYS A 116 -1.50 6.71 14.71
CA LYS A 116 -1.82 5.68 15.71
C LYS A 116 -2.23 4.36 15.06
N SER A 117 -2.63 4.39 13.81
CA SER A 117 -2.89 3.20 13.01
C SER A 117 -2.62 3.50 11.54
N THR A 118 -2.45 2.45 10.76
CA THR A 118 -2.19 2.54 9.33
C THR A 118 -3.42 2.06 8.57
N PRO A 119 -3.84 2.76 7.50
CA PRO A 119 -4.98 2.29 6.72
C PRO A 119 -4.75 0.89 6.15
N THR A 120 -5.83 0.15 5.93
CA THR A 120 -5.77 -1.08 5.15
C THR A 120 -5.44 -0.72 3.70
N ILE A 121 -5.04 -1.72 2.92
CA ILE A 121 -4.75 -1.50 1.49
C ILE A 121 -5.99 -0.97 0.79
N ILE A 122 -7.18 -1.51 1.10
CA ILE A 122 -8.44 -1.05 0.51
C ILE A 122 -8.65 0.43 0.83
N ASN A 123 -8.36 0.86 2.05
CA ASN A 123 -8.49 2.26 2.43
C ASN A 123 -7.45 3.14 1.76
N TYR A 124 -6.22 2.65 1.56
CA TYR A 124 -5.23 3.38 0.76
C TYR A 124 -5.73 3.61 -0.66
N ILE A 125 -6.34 2.60 -1.27
CA ILE A 125 -6.92 2.73 -2.62
C ILE A 125 -8.02 3.79 -2.63
N LYS A 126 -8.92 3.75 -1.64
CA LYS A 126 -9.99 4.75 -1.52
C LYS A 126 -9.45 6.16 -1.38
N LEU A 127 -8.43 6.33 -0.54
CA LEU A 127 -7.80 7.63 -0.33
C LEU A 127 -7.10 8.12 -1.60
N ALA A 128 -6.39 7.24 -2.28
CA ALA A 128 -5.70 7.59 -3.53
C ALA A 128 -6.69 8.04 -4.60
N ASP A 129 -7.79 7.31 -4.75
CA ASP A 129 -8.82 7.67 -5.71
C ASP A 129 -9.50 8.98 -5.33
N TYR A 130 -9.77 9.18 -4.05
CA TYR A 130 -10.44 10.40 -3.56
C TYR A 130 -9.59 11.65 -3.80
N PHE A 131 -8.29 11.58 -3.53
CA PHE A 131 -7.39 12.72 -3.71
C PHE A 131 -6.73 12.75 -5.09
N ASP A 132 -7.06 11.81 -5.96
CA ASP A 132 -6.48 11.70 -7.31
C ASP A 132 -4.95 11.70 -7.26
N CYS A 133 -4.40 10.82 -6.44
CA CYS A 133 -2.95 10.66 -6.30
C CYS A 133 -2.60 9.18 -6.30
N SER A 134 -1.29 8.88 -6.32
CA SER A 134 -0.81 7.52 -6.29
C SER A 134 -0.78 6.98 -4.85
N ILE A 135 -0.81 5.66 -4.72
CA ILE A 135 -0.60 5.02 -3.42
C ILE A 135 0.86 5.21 -2.99
N ASP A 136 1.81 5.18 -3.93
CA ASP A 136 3.21 5.45 -3.62
C ASP A 136 3.39 6.83 -3.00
N TYR A 137 2.63 7.83 -3.46
CA TYR A 137 2.63 9.16 -2.85
C TYR A 137 2.11 9.10 -1.41
N LEU A 138 0.98 8.43 -1.19
CA LEU A 138 0.39 8.30 0.16
C LEU A 138 1.29 7.54 1.12
N LEU A 139 2.10 6.62 0.61
CA LEU A 139 3.09 5.89 1.40
C LEU A 139 4.35 6.72 1.65
N GLY A 140 4.45 7.92 1.10
CA GLY A 140 5.61 8.78 1.27
C GLY A 140 6.82 8.36 0.47
N ARG A 141 6.63 7.56 -0.58
CA ARG A 141 7.71 7.01 -1.40
C ARG A 141 8.05 7.85 -2.61
N GLU A 142 7.15 8.73 -3.02
CA GLU A 142 7.37 9.67 -4.11
C GLU A 142 7.73 11.05 -3.56
N GLN A 143 8.59 11.73 -4.28
CA GLN A 143 8.98 13.10 -3.93
C GLN A 143 8.10 14.15 -4.57
#